data_b5feb89172240def859208ef6d6465f7
#
_entry.id   b5feb89172240def859208ef6d6465f7
#
_cell.length_a   1.000
_cell.length_b   1.000
_cell.length_c   1.000
_cell.angle_alpha   90.00
_cell.angle_beta   90.00
_cell.angle_gamma   90.00
#
_symmetry.space_group_name_H-M   'P 1'
#
loop_
_entity.id
_entity.type
_entity.pdbx_description
1 polymer ?
#
loop_
_entity_poly.entity_id
_entity_poly.type
_entity_poly.pdbx_seq_one_letter_code
_entity_poly.pdbx_strand_id
1 'polypeptide(L)'
;MKIEIKKASTPEEQQAILNIRKAVFVDEQRVDERLEFEHEEESHHFLALADGVPAGCARWRPTEKGIKLERFAVLKNFRNKGIGNALVLAVLKDVPQQKKLYLHAQESAVFLYQNNGFGIVGDAF
;
A
#
# COMPACT_ATOMS: atom_id res chain seq x y z
N MET A 1 7.11 8.07 -18.12
CA MET A 1 5.85 7.99 -17.35
C MET A 1 6.01 8.80 -16.07
N LYS A 2 5.09 9.71 -15.84
CA LYS A 2 5.09 10.53 -14.62
C LYS A 2 4.35 9.80 -13.51
N ILE A 3 5.03 9.54 -12.40
CA ILE A 3 4.44 8.92 -11.21
C ILE A 3 4.21 10.00 -10.15
N GLU A 4 3.00 10.08 -9.65
CA GLU A 4 2.61 11.01 -8.60
C GLU A 4 1.95 10.24 -7.46
N ILE A 5 2.37 10.49 -6.21
CA ILE A 5 1.77 9.85 -5.04
C ILE A 5 1.05 10.94 -4.24
N LYS A 6 -0.24 10.71 -3.97
CA LYS A 6 -1.08 11.64 -3.24
C LYS A 6 -1.65 10.98 -1.99
N LYS A 7 -1.67 11.69 -0.88
CA LYS A 7 -2.46 11.27 0.27
C LYS A 7 -3.94 11.53 -0.07
N ALA A 8 -4.75 10.49 -0.05
CA ALA A 8 -6.12 10.58 -0.50
C ALA A 8 -6.96 11.44 0.46
N SER A 9 -7.71 12.38 -0.08
CA SER A 9 -8.54 13.29 0.71
C SER A 9 -9.94 13.52 0.12
N THR A 10 -10.18 13.16 -1.13
CA THR A 10 -11.47 13.36 -1.79
C THR A 10 -12.23 12.04 -1.94
N PRO A 11 -13.59 12.08 -2.05
CA PRO A 11 -14.34 10.84 -2.31
C PRO A 11 -13.92 10.13 -3.58
N GLU A 12 -13.56 10.88 -4.62
CA GLU A 12 -13.11 10.31 -5.90
C GLU A 12 -11.79 9.55 -5.72
N GLU A 13 -10.85 10.10 -4.94
CA GLU A 13 -9.58 9.45 -4.65
C GLU A 13 -9.78 8.18 -3.81
N GLN A 14 -10.67 8.24 -2.82
CA GLN A 14 -11.01 7.08 -2.01
C GLN A 14 -11.65 5.97 -2.87
N GLN A 15 -12.55 6.35 -3.78
CA GLN A 15 -13.18 5.37 -4.67
C GLN A 15 -12.15 4.73 -5.61
N ALA A 16 -11.20 5.52 -6.12
CA ALA A 16 -10.13 4.97 -6.97
C ALA A 16 -9.30 3.94 -6.21
N ILE A 17 -8.98 4.22 -4.94
CA ILE A 17 -8.25 3.28 -4.08
C ILE A 17 -9.05 1.99 -3.87
N LEU A 18 -10.34 2.09 -3.56
CA LEU A 18 -11.19 0.91 -3.38
C LEU A 18 -11.25 0.06 -4.65
N ASN A 19 -11.34 0.68 -5.81
CA ASN A 19 -11.35 -0.02 -7.08
C ASN A 19 -10.03 -0.78 -7.34
N ILE A 20 -8.90 -0.16 -7.03
CA ILE A 20 -7.58 -0.80 -7.16
C ILE A 20 -7.46 -1.98 -6.22
N ARG A 21 -7.86 -1.81 -4.96
CA ARG A 21 -7.78 -2.88 -3.96
C ARG A 21 -8.68 -4.05 -4.32
N LYS A 22 -9.87 -3.78 -4.83
CA LYS A 22 -10.76 -4.82 -5.30
C LYS A 22 -10.13 -5.60 -6.45
N ALA A 23 -9.57 -4.91 -7.44
CA ALA A 23 -8.93 -5.55 -8.58
C ALA A 23 -7.77 -6.46 -8.16
N VAL A 24 -6.93 -6.00 -7.24
CA VAL A 24 -5.73 -6.74 -6.84
C VAL A 24 -6.04 -7.81 -5.80
N PHE A 25 -6.71 -7.44 -4.71
CA PHE A 25 -6.86 -8.36 -3.57
C PHE A 25 -8.06 -9.29 -3.71
N VAL A 26 -9.18 -8.80 -4.20
CA VAL A 26 -10.39 -9.61 -4.34
C VAL A 26 -10.39 -10.38 -5.65
N ASP A 27 -10.25 -9.68 -6.77
CA ASP A 27 -10.39 -10.30 -8.10
C ASP A 27 -9.16 -11.12 -8.51
N GLU A 28 -7.95 -10.64 -8.21
CA GLU A 28 -6.70 -11.31 -8.58
C GLU A 28 -6.25 -12.31 -7.51
N GLN A 29 -6.17 -11.88 -6.23
CA GLN A 29 -5.65 -12.70 -5.14
C GLN A 29 -6.71 -13.48 -4.36
N ARG A 30 -7.98 -13.25 -4.64
CA ARG A 30 -9.11 -13.98 -4.02
C ARG A 30 -9.25 -13.79 -2.53
N VAL A 31 -8.86 -12.64 -2.00
CA VAL A 31 -9.07 -12.28 -0.59
C VAL A 31 -10.56 -12.02 -0.37
N ASP A 32 -11.09 -12.43 0.79
CA ASP A 32 -12.49 -12.16 1.15
C ASP A 32 -12.72 -10.65 1.18
N GLU A 33 -13.71 -10.18 0.42
CA GLU A 33 -14.01 -8.75 0.28
C GLU A 33 -14.27 -8.07 1.61
N ARG A 34 -14.91 -8.76 2.57
CA ARG A 34 -15.19 -8.21 3.89
C ARG A 34 -13.91 -7.96 4.69
N LEU A 35 -12.93 -8.84 4.56
CA LEU A 35 -11.64 -8.69 5.24
C LEU A 35 -10.79 -7.59 4.60
N GLU A 36 -10.91 -7.43 3.28
CA GLU A 36 -10.15 -6.44 2.53
C GLU A 36 -10.47 -5.01 2.97
N PHE A 37 -11.72 -4.73 3.31
CA PHE A 37 -12.16 -3.38 3.64
C PHE A 37 -12.21 -3.08 5.14
N GLU A 38 -11.57 -3.89 5.99
CA GLU A 38 -11.44 -3.61 7.41
C GLU A 38 -10.53 -2.39 7.67
N HIS A 39 -10.79 -1.70 8.78
CA HIS A 39 -9.96 -0.59 9.28
C HIS A 39 -9.84 0.61 8.35
N GLU A 40 -10.85 0.87 7.52
CA GLU A 40 -10.82 1.99 6.58
C GLU A 40 -10.71 3.35 7.26
N GLU A 41 -11.51 3.58 8.32
CA GLU A 41 -11.59 4.89 8.97
C GLU A 41 -10.34 5.28 9.75
N GLU A 42 -9.61 4.29 10.29
CA GLU A 42 -8.41 4.54 11.11
C GLU A 42 -7.13 4.56 10.30
N SER A 43 -7.22 4.38 8.98
CA SER A 43 -6.07 4.28 8.09
C SER A 43 -5.80 5.57 7.34
N HIS A 44 -4.51 5.78 7.03
CA HIS A 44 -4.06 6.88 6.17
C HIS A 44 -3.78 6.30 4.79
N HIS A 45 -4.52 6.76 3.79
CA HIS A 45 -4.54 6.17 2.45
C HIS A 45 -3.75 6.98 1.45
N PHE A 46 -3.04 6.29 0.55
CA PHE A 46 -2.24 6.89 -0.52
C PHE A 46 -2.67 6.35 -1.86
N LEU A 47 -2.73 7.22 -2.86
CA LEU A 47 -3.06 6.89 -4.24
C LEU A 47 -1.87 7.21 -5.14
N ALA A 48 -1.48 6.24 -5.96
CA ALA A 48 -0.46 6.45 -6.99
C ALA A 48 -1.13 6.69 -8.34
N LEU A 49 -0.69 7.74 -9.02
CA LEU A 49 -1.14 8.08 -10.37
C LEU A 49 0.02 7.91 -11.35
N ALA A 50 -0.23 7.24 -12.45
CA ALA A 50 0.72 7.12 -13.56
C ALA A 50 0.15 7.92 -14.74
N ASP A 51 0.81 9.03 -15.10
CA ASP A 51 0.33 9.97 -16.10
C ASP A 51 -1.13 10.38 -15.84
N GLY A 52 -1.47 10.63 -14.58
CA GLY A 52 -2.81 11.04 -14.17
C GLY A 52 -3.82 9.90 -14.01
N VAL A 53 -3.43 8.65 -14.25
CA VAL A 53 -4.34 7.50 -14.17
C VAL A 53 -4.09 6.73 -12.88
N PRO A 54 -5.15 6.39 -12.09
CA PRO A 54 -4.97 5.57 -10.89
C PRO A 54 -4.30 4.24 -11.20
N ALA A 55 -3.18 3.97 -10.53
CA ALA A 55 -2.33 2.82 -10.83
C ALA A 55 -1.98 1.97 -9.62
N GLY A 56 -2.02 2.54 -8.41
CA GLY A 56 -1.66 1.81 -7.21
C GLY A 56 -2.12 2.52 -5.95
N CYS A 57 -1.98 1.85 -4.82
CA CYS A 57 -2.38 2.40 -3.53
C CYS A 57 -1.60 1.75 -2.39
N ALA A 58 -1.69 2.37 -1.22
CA ALA A 58 -1.11 1.87 0.02
C ALA A 58 -1.79 2.54 1.20
N ARG A 59 -1.65 1.96 2.39
CA ARG A 59 -2.11 2.61 3.61
C ARG A 59 -1.23 2.25 4.79
N TRP A 60 -1.28 3.07 5.85
CA TRP A 60 -0.74 2.73 7.15
C TRP A 60 -1.76 3.04 8.22
N ARG A 61 -1.68 2.33 9.35
CA ARG A 61 -2.54 2.58 10.51
C ARG A 61 -1.80 2.29 11.80
N PRO A 62 -2.16 2.98 12.90
CA PRO A 62 -1.61 2.66 14.21
C PRO A 62 -2.22 1.37 14.74
N THR A 63 -1.40 0.56 15.43
CA THR A 63 -1.85 -0.67 16.10
C THR A 63 -1.18 -0.76 17.46
N GLU A 64 -1.55 -1.74 18.26
CA GLU A 64 -0.90 -1.99 19.55
C GLU A 64 0.58 -2.31 19.43
N LYS A 65 0.99 -2.88 18.28
CA LYS A 65 2.38 -3.26 18.04
C LYS A 65 3.22 -2.14 17.41
N GLY A 66 2.61 -1.03 17.03
CA GLY A 66 3.26 0.08 16.35
C GLY A 66 2.47 0.52 15.14
N ILE A 67 3.17 1.00 14.11
CA ILE A 67 2.57 1.45 12.86
C ILE A 67 2.62 0.31 11.84
N LYS A 68 1.46 -0.13 11.39
CA LYS A 68 1.38 -1.19 10.38
C LYS A 68 1.23 -0.58 8.98
N LEU A 69 2.13 -0.95 8.08
CA LEU A 69 2.03 -0.63 6.66
C LEU A 69 1.36 -1.81 5.97
N GLU A 70 0.35 -1.55 5.16
CA GLU A 70 -0.41 -2.63 4.53
C GLU A 70 -1.12 -2.17 3.26
N ARG A 71 -1.73 -3.12 2.57
CA ARG A 71 -2.56 -2.89 1.38
C ARG A 71 -1.81 -2.17 0.26
N PHE A 72 -0.52 -2.49 0.10
CA PHE A 72 0.24 -2.04 -1.06
C PHE A 72 -0.23 -2.83 -2.29
N ALA A 73 -0.70 -2.12 -3.29
CA ALA A 73 -1.23 -2.74 -4.49
C ALA A 73 -0.87 -1.90 -5.71
N VAL A 74 -0.46 -2.56 -6.79
CA VAL A 74 -0.23 -1.94 -8.08
C VAL A 74 -1.00 -2.73 -9.13
N LEU A 75 -1.78 -2.04 -9.95
CA LEU A 75 -2.54 -2.70 -11.01
C LEU A 75 -1.58 -3.41 -11.98
N LYS A 76 -2.00 -4.57 -12.48
CA LYS A 76 -1.16 -5.45 -13.28
C LYS A 76 -0.46 -4.73 -14.43
N ASN A 77 -1.17 -3.85 -15.13
CA ASN A 77 -0.62 -3.13 -16.29
C ASN A 77 0.41 -2.07 -15.92
N PHE A 78 0.54 -1.73 -14.65
CA PHE A 78 1.46 -0.70 -14.17
C PHE A 78 2.61 -1.26 -13.34
N ARG A 79 2.76 -2.58 -13.25
CA ARG A 79 3.83 -3.23 -12.48
C ARG A 79 5.19 -3.12 -13.16
N ASN A 80 6.25 -3.26 -12.35
CA ASN A 80 7.65 -3.19 -12.80
C ASN A 80 8.05 -1.82 -13.36
N LYS A 81 7.40 -0.75 -12.87
CA LYS A 81 7.66 0.63 -13.30
C LYS A 81 8.05 1.56 -12.15
N GLY A 82 8.33 0.99 -10.95
CA GLY A 82 8.76 1.78 -9.80
C GLY A 82 7.63 2.34 -8.93
N ILE A 83 6.37 2.04 -9.24
CA ILE A 83 5.22 2.59 -8.50
C ILE A 83 5.16 2.05 -7.07
N GLY A 84 5.40 0.74 -6.88
CA GLY A 84 5.43 0.15 -5.55
C GLY A 84 6.48 0.79 -4.66
N ASN A 85 7.69 1.01 -5.20
CA ASN A 85 8.76 1.68 -4.47
C ASN A 85 8.39 3.12 -4.11
N ALA A 86 7.78 3.84 -5.04
CA ALA A 86 7.34 5.22 -4.79
C ALA A 86 6.29 5.28 -3.67
N LEU A 87 5.37 4.31 -3.63
CA LEU A 87 4.38 4.20 -2.56
C LEU A 87 5.03 3.95 -1.20
N VAL A 88 5.99 3.03 -1.13
CA VAL A 88 6.72 2.75 0.12
C VAL A 88 7.41 4.01 0.62
N LEU A 89 8.12 4.73 -0.24
CA LEU A 89 8.82 5.96 0.14
C LEU A 89 7.84 7.04 0.63
N ALA A 90 6.70 7.20 -0.04
CA ALA A 90 5.70 8.19 0.35
C ALA A 90 5.11 7.86 1.73
N VAL A 91 4.79 6.61 1.99
CA VAL A 91 4.26 6.16 3.28
C VAL A 91 5.30 6.39 4.38
N LEU A 92 6.56 6.03 4.13
CA LEU A 92 7.63 6.20 5.12
C LEU A 92 7.84 7.67 5.51
N LYS A 93 7.58 8.62 4.61
CA LYS A 93 7.67 10.05 4.91
C LYS A 93 6.50 10.53 5.77
N ASP A 94 5.36 9.86 5.72
CA ASP A 94 4.15 10.29 6.41
C ASP A 94 4.01 9.69 7.82
N VAL A 95 4.61 8.51 8.08
CA VAL A 95 4.46 7.83 9.37
C VAL A 95 5.23 8.57 10.48
N PRO A 96 4.75 8.48 11.75
CA PRO A 96 5.47 9.06 12.89
C PRO A 96 6.87 8.45 13.02
N GLN A 97 7.90 9.30 13.10
CA GLN A 97 9.31 8.88 13.08
C GLN A 97 9.74 8.03 14.27
N GLN A 98 9.07 8.17 15.40
CA GLN A 98 9.48 7.53 16.65
C GLN A 98 8.72 6.25 16.96
N LYS A 99 7.91 5.76 16.03
CA LYS A 99 7.12 4.56 16.21
C LYS A 99 7.75 3.38 15.49
N LYS A 100 7.56 2.18 16.05
CA LYS A 100 7.96 0.95 15.38
C LYS A 100 7.10 0.75 14.13
N LEU A 101 7.75 0.48 13.01
CA LEU A 101 7.09 0.20 11.74
C LEU A 101 7.18 -1.29 11.43
N TYR A 102 6.08 -1.87 10.97
CA TYR A 102 6.10 -3.27 10.56
C TYR A 102 5.10 -3.50 9.42
N LEU A 103 5.29 -4.61 8.72
CA LEU A 103 4.37 -5.06 7.68
C LEU A 103 4.46 -6.57 7.55
N HIS A 104 3.42 -7.15 6.96
CA HIS A 104 3.41 -8.55 6.57
C HIS A 104 3.53 -8.59 5.05
N ALA A 105 4.71 -9.02 4.55
CA ALA A 105 4.98 -9.04 3.12
C ALA A 105 4.75 -10.42 2.54
N GLN A 106 4.14 -10.49 1.36
CA GLN A 106 4.15 -11.70 0.56
C GLN A 106 5.59 -11.98 0.13
N GLU A 107 5.94 -13.24 -0.05
CA GLU A 107 7.29 -13.65 -0.40
C GLU A 107 7.81 -12.93 -1.63
N SER A 108 6.97 -12.75 -2.63
CA SER A 108 7.32 -12.05 -3.88
C SER A 108 7.63 -10.56 -3.68
N ALA A 109 7.21 -9.96 -2.56
CA ALA A 109 7.40 -8.53 -2.28
C ALA A 109 8.50 -8.25 -1.26
N VAL A 110 9.08 -9.27 -0.63
CA VAL A 110 10.07 -9.08 0.44
C VAL A 110 11.25 -8.25 -0.04
N PHE A 111 11.75 -8.49 -1.23
CA PHE A 111 12.90 -7.76 -1.78
C PHE A 111 12.65 -6.25 -1.86
N LEU A 112 11.45 -5.84 -2.28
CA LEU A 112 11.09 -4.43 -2.35
C LEU A 112 11.19 -3.76 -0.97
N TYR A 113 10.67 -4.42 0.06
CA TYR A 113 10.67 -3.85 1.41
C TYR A 113 12.06 -3.83 2.02
N GLN A 114 12.86 -4.86 1.80
CA GLN A 114 14.24 -4.89 2.28
C GLN A 114 15.06 -3.75 1.68
N ASN A 115 14.86 -3.44 0.39
CA ASN A 115 15.56 -2.33 -0.25
C ASN A 115 15.19 -0.97 0.34
N ASN A 116 14.09 -0.89 1.08
CA ASN A 116 13.66 0.35 1.74
C ASN A 116 13.91 0.31 3.25
N GLY A 117 14.82 -0.53 3.72
CA GLY A 117 15.29 -0.52 5.10
C GLY A 117 14.54 -1.45 6.05
N PHE A 118 13.65 -2.30 5.56
CA PHE A 118 12.95 -3.27 6.40
C PHE A 118 13.78 -4.53 6.57
N GLY A 119 13.84 -5.03 7.80
CA GLY A 119 14.42 -6.32 8.09
C GLY A 119 13.34 -7.39 8.14
N ILE A 120 13.75 -8.65 7.99
CA ILE A 120 12.84 -9.79 8.10
C ILE A 120 12.74 -10.19 9.57
N VAL A 121 11.51 -10.32 10.09
CA VAL A 121 11.23 -10.85 11.41
C VAL A 121 10.19 -11.96 11.22
N GLY A 122 10.60 -13.21 11.42
CA GLY A 122 9.74 -14.37 11.18
C GLY A 122 9.69 -14.74 9.70
N ASP A 123 8.75 -15.61 9.34
CA ASP A 123 8.62 -16.15 7.98
C ASP A 123 7.77 -15.25 7.09
N ALA A 124 8.08 -15.24 5.81
CA ALA A 124 7.24 -14.60 4.79
C ALA A 124 5.99 -15.45 4.51
N PHE A 125 4.95 -14.81 3.98
CA PHE A 125 3.72 -15.51 3.58
C PHE A 125 3.16 -15.05 2.26
#